data_6ee63b97bb4e43a1a1e0c15aee305e51
#
_entry.id   6ee63b97bb4e43a1a1e0c15aee305e51
#
_cell.length_a   1.000
_cell.length_b   1.000
_cell.length_c   1.000
_cell.angle_alpha   90.00
_cell.angle_beta   90.00
_cell.angle_gamma   90.00
#
_symmetry.space_group_name_H-M   'P 1'
#
loop_
_entity.id
_entity.type
_entity.pdbx_description
1 polymer ?
#
loop_
_entity_poly.entity_id
_entity_poly.type
_entity_poly.pdbx_seq_one_letter_code
_entity_poly.pdbx_strand_id
1 'polypeptide(L)'
;MRRTGYAMMLLVAGTLLAGCADRGGPDQGASAPPTPLESGTTSPAPADPAGLIGSWSVAEADEGEGAILRLASDGARLFDRCGVWLGSWRADPNGLFVVGLFGLSGPDGTEGCALESTPGWLSRASGFRSNGDGRILVDDQGDQTARLLPGATPTAGPNLAPSEVEPPVVTDEVRRSFAPAVELPATLLPATRAGLVDRWVPIGGRAPKAYVELGADGGWSGSDGCNGTSGRWVAGPAGALLATTGPSTLVGCASVPVGSWLGDAWRAGLDGDVLVLLDARGGEIGRLRRA
;
A
#
# COMPACT_ATOMS: atom_id res chain seq x y z
N MET A 1 51.81 -12.82 -0.17
CA MET A 1 51.60 -14.27 -0.11
C MET A 1 50.33 -14.55 -0.91
N ARG A 2 50.41 -14.84 -2.15
CA ARG A 2 50.52 -16.07 -2.99
C ARG A 2 49.68 -17.24 -2.47
N ARG A 3 48.62 -17.60 -3.25
CA ARG A 3 48.24 -18.91 -3.83
C ARG A 3 46.82 -18.81 -4.37
N THR A 4 46.60 -18.75 -5.68
CA THR A 4 46.59 -19.77 -6.74
C THR A 4 45.57 -20.91 -6.52
N GLY A 5 44.52 -20.97 -7.33
CA GLY A 5 44.21 -21.91 -8.39
C GLY A 5 43.10 -22.88 -7.94
N TYR A 6 42.12 -23.15 -8.78
CA TYR A 6 42.02 -24.15 -9.82
C TYR A 6 40.67 -24.06 -10.54
N ALA A 7 40.75 -24.03 -11.85
CA ALA A 7 39.66 -24.30 -12.77
C ALA A 7 39.40 -25.80 -12.85
N MET A 8 38.16 -26.23 -13.00
CA MET A 8 37.83 -27.57 -13.47
C MET A 8 36.64 -27.51 -14.45
N MET A 9 37.01 -27.72 -15.69
CA MET A 9 36.18 -27.87 -16.88
C MET A 9 35.82 -29.36 -16.98
N LEU A 10 34.55 -29.69 -17.13
CA LEU A 10 34.09 -31.02 -17.50
C LEU A 10 33.10 -30.92 -18.63
N LEU A 11 33.62 -31.27 -19.82
CA LEU A 11 32.88 -31.62 -21.03
C LEU A 11 32.36 -33.06 -20.88
N VAL A 12 31.11 -33.32 -21.18
CA VAL A 12 30.64 -34.66 -21.56
C VAL A 12 29.83 -34.56 -22.84
N ALA A 13 30.35 -35.28 -23.83
CA ALA A 13 29.80 -35.41 -25.17
C ALA A 13 28.77 -36.55 -25.27
N GLY A 14 27.81 -36.34 -26.09
CA GLY A 14 27.26 -37.20 -27.15
C GLY A 14 26.65 -38.55 -26.79
N THR A 15 25.45 -38.76 -27.31
CA THR A 15 25.18 -39.93 -28.19
C THR A 15 23.87 -39.71 -28.97
N LEU A 16 24.05 -39.71 -30.28
CA LEU A 16 23.01 -39.90 -31.29
C LEU A 16 22.63 -41.40 -31.38
N LEU A 17 21.34 -41.71 -31.35
CA LEU A 17 20.83 -43.01 -31.83
C LEU A 17 19.77 -42.78 -32.86
N ALA A 18 20.16 -43.10 -34.11
CA ALA A 18 19.27 -43.27 -35.23
C ALA A 18 18.64 -44.66 -35.19
N GLY A 19 17.36 -44.78 -35.40
CA GLY A 19 16.62 -46.02 -35.55
C GLY A 19 15.64 -45.91 -36.70
N CYS A 20 15.81 -46.74 -37.71
CA CYS A 20 15.10 -46.79 -38.99
C CYS A 20 13.72 -47.46 -38.91
N ALA A 21 12.81 -46.91 -39.70
CA ALA A 21 11.81 -47.49 -40.57
C ALA A 21 11.05 -48.76 -40.23
N ASP A 22 9.75 -48.67 -40.24
CA ASP A 22 8.91 -49.71 -40.88
C ASP A 22 7.69 -49.11 -41.62
N ARG A 23 7.36 -49.71 -42.76
CA ARG A 23 6.34 -49.32 -43.74
C ARG A 23 5.04 -50.02 -43.41
N GLY A 24 3.91 -49.31 -43.52
CA GLY A 24 2.61 -49.99 -43.54
C GLY A 24 1.42 -49.05 -43.60
N GLY A 25 0.88 -48.81 -44.78
CA GLY A 25 -0.54 -48.73 -45.11
C GLY A 25 -1.30 -47.42 -44.79
N PRO A 26 -2.18 -46.99 -45.69
CA PRO A 26 -2.85 -45.73 -45.63
C PRO A 26 -4.19 -45.82 -44.87
N ASP A 27 -4.36 -45.02 -43.81
CA ASP A 27 -5.68 -44.71 -43.31
C ASP A 27 -5.78 -43.19 -43.10
N GLN A 28 -6.67 -42.58 -43.84
CA GLN A 28 -6.98 -41.14 -43.82
C GLN A 28 -7.82 -40.85 -42.56
N GLY A 29 -7.15 -40.48 -41.49
CA GLY A 29 -7.76 -39.84 -40.35
C GLY A 29 -7.31 -38.39 -40.32
N ALA A 30 -8.19 -37.46 -40.65
CA ALA A 30 -7.95 -36.02 -40.55
C ALA A 30 -7.76 -35.67 -39.06
N SER A 31 -6.51 -35.54 -38.65
CA SER A 31 -6.18 -34.97 -37.32
C SER A 31 -6.41 -33.47 -37.38
N ALA A 32 -7.42 -33.00 -36.67
CA ALA A 32 -7.60 -31.58 -36.38
C ALA A 32 -6.32 -31.03 -35.73
N PRO A 33 -5.89 -29.81 -36.09
CA PRO A 33 -4.75 -29.19 -35.42
C PRO A 33 -5.07 -28.99 -33.94
N PRO A 34 -4.10 -29.16 -33.01
CA PRO A 34 -4.32 -28.90 -31.61
C PRO A 34 -4.70 -27.41 -31.47
N THR A 35 -5.89 -27.20 -30.91
CA THR A 35 -6.32 -25.87 -30.46
C THR A 35 -5.27 -25.35 -29.49
N PRO A 36 -4.72 -24.12 -29.66
CA PRO A 36 -3.86 -23.53 -28.65
C PRO A 36 -4.64 -23.47 -27.34
N LEU A 37 -4.10 -24.08 -26.30
CA LEU A 37 -4.55 -23.83 -24.93
C LEU A 37 -4.30 -22.33 -24.71
N GLU A 38 -5.35 -21.52 -24.84
CA GLU A 38 -5.35 -20.17 -24.30
C GLU A 38 -5.06 -20.32 -22.81
N SER A 39 -3.81 -20.02 -22.43
CA SER A 39 -3.46 -19.75 -21.03
C SER A 39 -4.23 -18.50 -20.64
N GLY A 40 -5.47 -18.69 -20.23
CA GLY A 40 -6.28 -17.64 -19.64
C GLY A 40 -5.56 -17.13 -18.41
N THR A 41 -4.84 -16.03 -18.56
CA THR A 41 -4.35 -15.23 -17.44
C THR A 41 -5.59 -14.65 -16.78
N THR A 42 -6.19 -15.40 -15.87
CA THR A 42 -7.29 -14.91 -15.06
C THR A 42 -6.73 -13.74 -14.26
N SER A 43 -7.08 -12.52 -14.64
CA SER A 43 -6.78 -11.34 -13.83
C SER A 43 -7.35 -11.60 -12.43
N PRO A 44 -6.57 -11.41 -11.36
CA PRO A 44 -7.09 -11.61 -10.02
C PRO A 44 -8.33 -10.75 -9.83
N ALA A 45 -9.34 -11.31 -9.17
CA ALA A 45 -10.56 -10.56 -8.87
C ALA A 45 -10.20 -9.27 -8.11
N PRO A 46 -10.89 -8.16 -8.40
CA PRO A 46 -10.66 -6.92 -7.67
C PRO A 46 -10.76 -7.14 -6.16
N ALA A 47 -9.86 -6.54 -5.41
CA ALA A 47 -9.92 -6.56 -3.96
C ALA A 47 -11.15 -5.74 -3.48
N ASP A 48 -11.77 -6.15 -2.37
CA ASP A 48 -12.84 -5.38 -1.74
C ASP A 48 -12.29 -4.59 -0.55
N PRO A 49 -11.95 -3.30 -0.72
CA PRO A 49 -11.45 -2.49 0.39
C PRO A 49 -12.51 -2.22 1.47
N ALA A 50 -13.81 -2.25 1.15
CA ALA A 50 -14.87 -2.14 2.15
C ALA A 50 -14.86 -3.36 3.09
N GLY A 51 -14.40 -4.50 2.61
CA GLY A 51 -14.21 -5.70 3.41
C GLY A 51 -13.03 -5.64 4.39
N LEU A 52 -12.24 -4.57 4.40
CA LEU A 52 -11.25 -4.28 5.45
C LEU A 52 -11.89 -3.62 6.68
N ILE A 53 -13.06 -3.01 6.53
CA ILE A 53 -13.76 -2.38 7.66
C ILE A 53 -14.19 -3.47 8.63
N GLY A 54 -13.70 -3.38 9.85
CA GLY A 54 -13.91 -4.39 10.87
C GLY A 54 -12.97 -4.24 12.05
N SER A 55 -13.14 -5.13 13.02
CA SER A 55 -12.20 -5.35 14.11
C SER A 55 -11.54 -6.71 13.92
N TRP A 56 -10.22 -6.71 13.84
CA TRP A 56 -9.40 -7.82 13.40
C TRP A 56 -8.40 -8.23 14.48
N SER A 57 -8.37 -9.51 14.85
CA SER A 57 -7.23 -10.04 15.61
C SER A 57 -6.03 -10.14 14.68
N VAL A 58 -4.91 -9.62 15.12
CA VAL A 58 -3.63 -9.68 14.38
C VAL A 58 -2.93 -10.99 14.73
N ALA A 59 -2.57 -11.75 13.71
CA ALA A 59 -1.82 -12.99 13.81
C ALA A 59 -0.71 -13.02 12.76
N GLU A 60 0.29 -13.89 12.99
CA GLU A 60 1.40 -14.09 12.04
C GLU A 60 2.11 -12.77 11.70
N ALA A 61 2.30 -11.91 12.70
CA ALA A 61 2.99 -10.63 12.62
C ALA A 61 4.18 -10.62 13.57
N ASP A 62 5.32 -10.09 13.13
CA ASP A 62 6.59 -10.15 13.88
C ASP A 62 6.51 -9.56 15.30
N GLU A 63 5.66 -8.54 15.54
CA GLU A 63 5.60 -7.80 16.81
C GLU A 63 4.17 -7.46 17.24
N GLY A 64 3.16 -8.01 16.60
CA GLY A 64 1.77 -7.58 16.79
C GLY A 64 0.81 -8.70 17.17
N GLU A 65 1.32 -9.89 17.51
CA GLU A 65 0.46 -11.03 17.82
C GLU A 65 -0.42 -10.74 19.05
N GLY A 66 -1.73 -10.96 18.88
CA GLY A 66 -2.72 -10.66 19.90
C GLY A 66 -3.21 -9.22 19.94
N ALA A 67 -2.63 -8.32 19.15
CA ALA A 67 -3.17 -6.98 18.97
C ALA A 67 -4.51 -7.02 18.20
N ILE A 68 -5.32 -5.98 18.34
CA ILE A 68 -6.57 -5.82 17.59
C ILE A 68 -6.46 -4.57 16.72
N LEU A 69 -6.53 -4.78 15.41
CA LEU A 69 -6.62 -3.69 14.44
C LEU A 69 -8.08 -3.42 14.10
N ARG A 70 -8.59 -2.24 14.45
CA ARG A 70 -9.91 -1.77 14.05
C ARG A 70 -9.77 -0.76 12.91
N LEU A 71 -10.36 -1.07 11.77
CA LEU A 71 -10.43 -0.20 10.60
C LEU A 71 -11.89 0.24 10.42
N ALA A 72 -12.11 1.54 10.42
CA ALA A 72 -13.42 2.14 10.25
C ALA A 72 -13.35 3.34 9.31
N SER A 73 -14.47 3.85 8.85
CA SER A 73 -14.52 5.02 7.95
C SER A 73 -13.96 6.30 8.58
N ASP A 74 -13.93 6.37 9.90
CA ASP A 74 -13.42 7.49 10.68
C ASP A 74 -11.94 7.35 11.07
N GLY A 75 -11.28 6.24 10.75
CA GLY A 75 -9.87 6.04 11.00
C GLY A 75 -9.45 4.62 11.35
N ALA A 76 -8.21 4.49 11.78
CA ALA A 76 -7.61 3.25 12.27
C ALA A 76 -7.38 3.33 13.77
N ARG A 77 -7.57 2.20 14.46
CA ARG A 77 -7.20 2.01 15.87
C ARG A 77 -6.44 0.71 16.01
N LEU A 78 -5.31 0.74 16.66
CA LEU A 78 -4.59 -0.47 17.05
C LEU A 78 -4.59 -0.58 18.56
N PHE A 79 -5.18 -1.65 19.07
CA PHE A 79 -5.22 -1.99 20.49
C PHE A 79 -4.13 -3.01 20.75
N ASP A 80 -3.16 -2.66 21.57
CA ASP A 80 -2.07 -3.55 21.96
C ASP A 80 -1.70 -3.38 23.44
N ARG A 81 -0.61 -4.01 23.88
CA ARG A 81 -0.11 -3.89 25.25
C ARG A 81 0.27 -2.47 25.68
N CYS A 82 0.52 -1.59 24.71
CA CYS A 82 0.90 -0.20 24.95
C CYS A 82 -0.32 0.72 25.12
N GLY A 83 -1.49 0.26 24.74
CA GLY A 83 -2.72 1.03 24.76
C GLY A 83 -3.42 1.06 23.41
N VAL A 84 -3.95 2.24 23.06
CA VAL A 84 -4.69 2.43 21.80
C VAL A 84 -3.98 3.45 20.94
N TRP A 85 -3.49 2.97 19.80
CA TRP A 85 -2.93 3.82 18.77
C TRP A 85 -4.03 4.38 17.90
N LEU A 86 -3.94 5.66 17.60
CA LEU A 86 -4.86 6.38 16.72
C LEU A 86 -4.21 6.64 15.37
N GLY A 87 -4.98 6.54 14.30
CA GLY A 87 -4.45 6.75 12.97
C GLY A 87 -5.49 6.88 11.88
N SER A 88 -4.98 6.97 10.67
CA SER A 88 -5.77 6.97 9.44
C SER A 88 -5.29 5.86 8.51
N TRP A 89 -6.17 5.44 7.59
CA TRP A 89 -5.86 4.39 6.63
C TRP A 89 -6.56 4.66 5.31
N ARG A 90 -6.02 4.07 4.24
CA ARG A 90 -6.63 4.08 2.92
C ARG A 90 -6.37 2.75 2.22
N ALA A 91 -7.27 2.37 1.35
CA ALA A 91 -7.14 1.21 0.48
C ALA A 91 -7.84 1.44 -0.85
N ASP A 92 -7.47 0.69 -1.87
CA ASP A 92 -8.08 0.76 -3.18
C ASP A 92 -8.52 -0.62 -3.70
N PRO A 93 -9.39 -0.67 -4.74
CA PRO A 93 -9.83 -1.93 -5.34
C PRO A 93 -8.73 -2.75 -6.04
N ASN A 94 -7.54 -2.18 -6.23
CA ASN A 94 -6.39 -2.91 -6.78
C ASN A 94 -5.57 -3.61 -5.69
N GLY A 95 -6.01 -3.50 -4.42
CA GLY A 95 -5.37 -4.16 -3.29
C GLY A 95 -4.27 -3.34 -2.62
N LEU A 96 -4.11 -2.05 -2.95
CA LEU A 96 -3.24 -1.16 -2.18
C LEU A 96 -3.83 -0.91 -0.79
N PHE A 97 -2.96 -0.82 0.18
CA PHE A 97 -3.30 -0.53 1.58
C PHE A 97 -2.21 0.31 2.22
N VAL A 98 -2.61 1.34 2.93
CA VAL A 98 -1.71 2.17 3.74
C VAL A 98 -2.38 2.57 5.03
N VAL A 99 -1.63 2.53 6.12
CA VAL A 99 -2.06 2.99 7.43
C VAL A 99 -0.94 3.78 8.09
N GLY A 100 -1.28 4.87 8.74
CA GLY A 100 -0.37 5.67 9.54
C GLY A 100 -0.95 5.85 10.93
N LEU A 101 -0.21 5.45 11.96
CA LEU A 101 -0.55 5.68 13.36
C LEU A 101 0.24 6.90 13.85
N PHE A 102 -0.40 7.80 14.57
CA PHE A 102 0.19 9.09 14.95
C PHE A 102 -0.15 9.55 16.37
N GLY A 103 -0.82 8.74 17.13
CA GLY A 103 -1.15 9.04 18.54
C GLY A 103 -1.32 7.77 19.35
N LEU A 104 -0.92 7.79 20.60
CA LEU A 104 -1.10 6.69 21.55
C LEU A 104 -1.87 7.21 22.75
N SER A 105 -2.92 6.51 23.15
CA SER A 105 -3.65 6.70 24.41
C SER A 105 -3.49 5.45 25.24
N GLY A 106 -2.71 5.54 26.31
CA GLY A 106 -2.44 4.42 27.19
C GLY A 106 -1.83 4.90 28.52
N PRO A 107 -1.54 3.98 29.43
CA PRO A 107 -0.86 4.33 30.68
C PRO A 107 0.53 4.89 30.41
N ASP A 108 0.86 6.02 31.02
CA ASP A 108 2.20 6.59 30.92
C ASP A 108 3.24 5.62 31.49
N GLY A 109 4.37 5.46 30.79
CA GLY A 109 5.54 4.74 31.27
C GLY A 109 5.53 3.23 31.10
N THR A 110 4.70 2.68 30.23
CA THR A 110 4.79 1.26 29.86
C THR A 110 6.11 0.99 29.16
N GLU A 111 6.95 0.13 29.76
CA GLU A 111 8.29 -0.19 29.27
C GLU A 111 8.22 -0.77 27.84
N GLY A 112 9.03 -0.23 26.93
CA GLY A 112 9.08 -0.65 25.53
C GLY A 112 7.95 -0.11 24.64
N CYS A 113 7.17 0.87 25.12
CA CYS A 113 6.14 1.55 24.36
C CYS A 113 6.63 2.95 23.97
N ALA A 114 7.28 3.04 22.82
CA ALA A 114 7.69 4.33 22.25
C ALA A 114 6.55 4.96 21.48
N LEU A 115 6.29 6.24 21.69
CA LEU A 115 5.23 7.01 21.03
C LEU A 115 5.46 7.25 19.53
N GLU A 116 6.56 6.75 18.97
CA GLU A 116 7.14 7.36 17.75
C GLU A 116 6.93 6.59 16.45
N SER A 117 6.36 5.39 16.45
CA SER A 117 6.26 4.66 15.18
C SER A 117 5.10 3.66 15.09
N THR A 118 4.49 3.64 13.93
CA THR A 118 3.64 2.51 13.50
C THR A 118 4.43 1.21 13.62
N PRO A 119 3.89 0.13 14.23
CA PRO A 119 4.58 -1.16 14.35
C PRO A 119 5.14 -1.67 13.03
N GLY A 120 6.29 -2.35 13.06
CA GLY A 120 7.03 -2.75 11.87
C GLY A 120 6.22 -3.55 10.85
N TRP A 121 5.42 -4.54 11.31
CA TRP A 121 4.55 -5.32 10.45
C TRP A 121 3.50 -4.47 9.72
N LEU A 122 2.98 -3.42 10.37
CA LEU A 122 1.96 -2.54 9.83
C LEU A 122 2.57 -1.45 8.95
N SER A 123 3.76 -0.98 9.29
CA SER A 123 4.47 0.03 8.51
C SER A 123 5.00 -0.52 7.17
N ARG A 124 5.30 -1.83 7.10
CA ARG A 124 5.70 -2.48 5.85
C ARG A 124 4.50 -2.82 4.95
N ALA A 125 3.30 -2.91 5.53
CA ALA A 125 2.11 -3.23 4.74
C ALA A 125 1.86 -2.17 3.67
N SER A 126 1.81 -2.59 2.42
CA SER A 126 1.54 -1.76 1.24
C SER A 126 0.36 -2.28 0.41
N GLY A 127 -0.11 -3.48 0.73
CA GLY A 127 -1.25 -4.11 0.06
C GLY A 127 -2.01 -5.06 0.96
N PHE A 128 -3.15 -5.53 0.44
CA PHE A 128 -3.97 -6.53 1.09
C PHE A 128 -4.59 -7.49 0.09
N ARG A 129 -4.95 -8.67 0.57
CA ARG A 129 -5.72 -9.67 -0.18
C ARG A 129 -6.71 -10.42 0.73
N SER A 130 -7.78 -10.92 0.15
CA SER A 130 -8.76 -11.75 0.87
C SER A 130 -8.19 -13.16 1.14
N ASN A 131 -8.54 -13.71 2.28
CA ASN A 131 -8.21 -15.09 2.67
C ASN A 131 -9.40 -15.69 3.43
N GLY A 132 -10.37 -16.22 2.70
CA GLY A 132 -11.66 -16.57 3.28
C GLY A 132 -12.32 -15.36 3.93
N ASP A 133 -12.72 -15.50 5.19
CA ASP A 133 -13.31 -14.41 5.98
C ASP A 133 -12.26 -13.44 6.52
N GLY A 134 -10.97 -13.81 6.51
CA GLY A 134 -9.84 -13.00 6.94
C GLY A 134 -9.23 -12.16 5.83
N ARG A 135 -8.18 -11.41 6.20
CA ARG A 135 -7.36 -10.62 5.25
C ARG A 135 -5.88 -10.92 5.51
N ILE A 136 -5.09 -10.82 4.48
CA ILE A 136 -3.64 -10.87 4.56
C ILE A 136 -3.13 -9.50 4.16
N LEU A 137 -2.32 -8.88 5.02
CA LEU A 137 -1.53 -7.70 4.68
C LEU A 137 -0.22 -8.15 4.06
N VAL A 138 0.21 -7.46 3.02
CA VAL A 138 1.44 -7.78 2.29
C VAL A 138 2.29 -6.51 2.10
N ASP A 139 3.59 -6.70 1.99
CA ASP A 139 4.52 -5.63 1.65
C ASP A 139 4.58 -5.37 0.12
N ASP A 140 5.49 -4.53 -0.32
CA ASP A 140 5.70 -4.17 -1.73
C ASP A 140 6.33 -5.29 -2.58
N GLN A 141 6.79 -6.37 -1.94
CA GLN A 141 7.27 -7.59 -2.61
C GLN A 141 6.17 -8.66 -2.67
N GLY A 142 5.05 -8.44 -1.99
CA GLY A 142 3.93 -9.38 -1.88
C GLY A 142 4.10 -10.39 -0.74
N ASP A 143 5.12 -10.21 0.10
CA ASP A 143 5.34 -11.05 1.27
C ASP A 143 4.38 -10.66 2.39
N GLN A 144 3.89 -11.67 3.11
CA GLN A 144 2.93 -11.47 4.19
C GLN A 144 3.58 -10.73 5.36
N THR A 145 2.94 -9.62 5.80
CA THR A 145 3.35 -8.88 7.00
C THR A 145 2.46 -9.19 8.20
N ALA A 146 1.21 -9.55 7.97
CA ALA A 146 0.28 -9.97 9.01
C ALA A 146 -0.93 -10.71 8.42
N ARG A 147 -1.61 -11.47 9.27
CA ARG A 147 -2.92 -12.05 9.02
C ARG A 147 -3.96 -11.42 9.93
N LEU A 148 -5.05 -10.96 9.36
CA LEU A 148 -6.17 -10.35 10.06
C LEU A 148 -7.34 -11.35 10.15
N LEU A 149 -7.71 -11.73 11.35
CA LEU A 149 -8.80 -12.66 11.64
C LEU A 149 -10.02 -11.89 12.14
N PRO A 150 -11.24 -12.15 11.60
CA PRO A 150 -12.43 -11.40 11.96
C PRO A 150 -12.93 -11.71 13.38
N GLY A 151 -13.80 -10.84 13.90
CA GLY A 151 -14.53 -11.09 15.14
C GLY A 151 -13.83 -10.65 16.42
N ALA A 152 -12.73 -9.91 16.31
CA ALA A 152 -12.10 -9.32 17.50
C ALA A 152 -13.00 -8.27 18.15
N THR A 153 -12.98 -8.24 19.48
CA THR A 153 -13.69 -7.22 20.26
C THR A 153 -12.69 -6.49 21.15
N PRO A 154 -12.37 -5.23 20.83
CA PRO A 154 -11.50 -4.42 21.69
C PRO A 154 -12.14 -4.19 23.05
N THR A 155 -11.33 -4.08 24.08
CA THR A 155 -11.81 -3.70 25.41
C THR A 155 -11.78 -2.19 25.55
N ALA A 156 -12.89 -1.60 25.96
CA ALA A 156 -12.96 -0.17 26.25
C ALA A 156 -12.06 0.16 27.45
N GLY A 157 -11.09 1.04 27.25
CA GLY A 157 -10.33 1.64 28.33
C GLY A 157 -11.09 2.83 28.95
N PRO A 158 -10.64 3.34 30.10
CA PRO A 158 -11.33 4.42 30.81
C PRO A 158 -11.43 5.73 30.02
N ASN A 159 -10.59 5.92 29.01
CA ASN A 159 -10.49 7.14 28.21
C ASN A 159 -11.00 6.96 26.76
N LEU A 160 -11.67 5.84 26.46
CA LEU A 160 -12.20 5.55 25.13
C LEU A 160 -13.71 5.72 25.10
N ALA A 161 -14.20 6.40 24.08
CA ALA A 161 -15.64 6.43 23.84
C ALA A 161 -16.14 5.03 23.44
N PRO A 162 -17.36 4.61 23.86
CA PRO A 162 -17.91 3.30 23.46
C PRO A 162 -17.91 3.07 21.96
N SER A 163 -18.15 4.09 21.16
CA SER A 163 -18.12 4.03 19.68
C SER A 163 -16.76 3.63 19.10
N GLU A 164 -15.67 3.79 19.83
CA GLU A 164 -14.33 3.43 19.38
C GLU A 164 -14.03 1.93 19.49
N VAL A 165 -14.81 1.20 20.25
CA VAL A 165 -14.70 -0.24 20.43
C VAL A 165 -15.86 -1.02 19.79
N GLU A 166 -16.93 -0.34 19.42
CA GLU A 166 -18.04 -0.96 18.70
C GLU A 166 -17.60 -1.45 17.32
N PRO A 167 -18.18 -2.57 16.82
CA PRO A 167 -17.91 -3.00 15.45
C PRO A 167 -18.26 -1.90 14.45
N PRO A 168 -17.37 -1.54 13.53
CA PRO A 168 -17.64 -0.51 12.55
C PRO A 168 -18.69 -0.97 11.53
N VAL A 169 -19.50 -0.04 11.05
CA VAL A 169 -20.61 -0.33 10.11
C VAL A 169 -20.22 0.09 8.71
N VAL A 170 -20.43 -0.80 7.74
CA VAL A 170 -20.24 -0.53 6.32
C VAL A 170 -21.56 -0.05 5.73
N THR A 171 -21.69 1.27 5.53
CA THR A 171 -22.82 1.87 4.84
C THR A 171 -22.62 1.91 3.32
N ASP A 172 -23.67 2.19 2.55
CA ASP A 172 -23.56 2.39 1.10
C ASP A 172 -22.68 3.59 0.74
N GLU A 173 -22.64 4.62 1.59
CA GLU A 173 -21.75 5.76 1.42
C GLU A 173 -20.29 5.35 1.56
N VAL A 174 -19.98 4.57 2.58
CA VAL A 174 -18.65 4.00 2.79
C VAL A 174 -18.25 3.09 1.63
N ARG A 175 -19.16 2.25 1.11
CA ARG A 175 -18.86 1.44 -0.09
C ARG A 175 -18.53 2.31 -1.30
N ARG A 176 -19.29 3.39 -1.50
CA ARG A 176 -19.03 4.33 -2.61
C ARG A 176 -17.70 5.07 -2.47
N SER A 177 -17.22 5.32 -1.26
CA SER A 177 -15.91 5.97 -1.05
C SER A 177 -14.73 5.11 -1.52
N PHE A 178 -14.93 3.79 -1.66
CA PHE A 178 -13.94 2.86 -2.20
C PHE A 178 -14.14 2.57 -3.70
N ALA A 179 -14.99 3.32 -4.38
CA ALA A 179 -15.13 3.17 -5.84
C ALA A 179 -13.76 3.36 -6.53
N PRO A 180 -13.50 2.63 -7.63
CA PRO A 180 -12.26 2.82 -8.39
C PRO A 180 -12.08 4.28 -8.80
N ALA A 181 -10.88 4.80 -8.58
CA ALA A 181 -10.52 6.12 -9.07
C ALA A 181 -10.45 6.14 -10.60
N VAL A 182 -10.78 7.30 -11.19
CA VAL A 182 -10.63 7.53 -12.64
C VAL A 182 -9.20 7.20 -13.08
N GLU A 183 -9.05 6.66 -14.26
CA GLU A 183 -7.74 6.34 -14.84
C GLU A 183 -6.90 7.61 -15.05
N LEU A 184 -5.58 7.44 -15.00
CA LEU A 184 -4.66 8.52 -15.28
C LEU A 184 -4.83 8.99 -16.72
N PRO A 185 -4.94 10.31 -17.01
CA PRO A 185 -4.97 10.84 -18.36
C PRO A 185 -3.79 10.36 -19.20
N ALA A 186 -4.02 9.98 -20.45
CA ALA A 186 -2.99 9.48 -21.36
C ALA A 186 -1.85 10.48 -21.66
N THR A 187 -2.05 11.75 -21.32
CA THR A 187 -1.03 12.81 -21.42
C THR A 187 0.00 12.78 -20.29
N LEU A 188 -0.29 12.03 -19.22
CA LEU A 188 0.59 11.89 -18.07
C LEU A 188 1.24 10.50 -18.07
N LEU A 189 2.53 10.44 -17.79
CA LEU A 189 3.22 9.19 -17.53
C LEU A 189 2.94 8.72 -16.11
N PRO A 190 2.51 7.46 -15.87
CA PRO A 190 2.31 6.96 -14.52
C PRO A 190 3.57 7.11 -13.66
N ALA A 191 3.44 7.76 -12.51
CA ALA A 191 4.53 7.83 -11.55
C ALA A 191 4.76 6.46 -10.92
N THR A 192 6.01 6.03 -10.84
CA THR A 192 6.40 4.79 -10.15
C THR A 192 6.83 5.09 -8.72
N ARG A 193 6.80 4.06 -7.83
CA ARG A 193 7.29 4.22 -6.46
C ARG A 193 8.71 4.81 -6.45
N ALA A 194 9.64 4.24 -7.21
CA ALA A 194 11.01 4.73 -7.28
C ALA A 194 11.11 6.18 -7.80
N GLY A 195 10.26 6.55 -8.77
CA GLY A 195 10.22 7.91 -9.32
C GLY A 195 9.63 8.95 -8.37
N LEU A 196 8.82 8.52 -7.39
CA LEU A 196 8.21 9.38 -6.38
C LEU A 196 9.15 9.67 -5.20
N VAL A 197 10.07 8.76 -4.87
CA VAL A 197 11.02 8.93 -3.75
C VAL A 197 11.93 10.11 -4.04
N ASP A 198 11.60 11.24 -3.46
CA ASP A 198 12.36 12.50 -3.58
C ASP A 198 11.72 13.60 -2.70
N ARG A 199 12.38 14.77 -2.71
CA ARG A 199 11.80 16.01 -2.19
C ARG A 199 11.17 16.82 -3.31
N TRP A 200 9.91 17.17 -3.12
CA TRP A 200 9.07 17.85 -4.08
C TRP A 200 8.61 19.19 -3.54
N VAL A 201 8.59 20.21 -4.37
CA VAL A 201 8.13 21.56 -4.01
C VAL A 201 6.98 22.01 -4.91
N PRO A 202 5.96 22.69 -4.37
CA PRO A 202 4.82 23.17 -5.16
C PRO A 202 5.24 24.14 -6.27
N ILE A 203 4.57 24.06 -7.42
CA ILE A 203 4.75 24.99 -8.51
C ILE A 203 3.77 26.16 -8.33
N GLY A 204 4.28 27.40 -8.44
CA GLY A 204 3.45 28.62 -8.42
C GLY A 204 2.91 29.02 -7.06
N GLY A 205 3.36 28.39 -5.99
CA GLY A 205 2.90 28.69 -4.63
C GLY A 205 3.49 29.96 -4.04
N ARG A 206 2.73 30.64 -3.15
CA ARG A 206 3.18 31.79 -2.38
C ARG A 206 3.97 31.41 -1.11
N ALA A 207 4.16 30.10 -0.86
CA ALA A 207 4.84 29.54 0.31
C ALA A 207 6.17 28.90 -0.11
N PRO A 208 7.29 29.64 -0.15
CA PRO A 208 8.57 29.14 -0.65
C PRO A 208 9.18 28.03 0.22
N LYS A 209 8.67 27.83 1.44
CA LYS A 209 9.09 26.78 2.36
C LYS A 209 8.20 25.53 2.30
N ALA A 210 7.16 25.52 1.46
CA ALA A 210 6.29 24.37 1.31
C ALA A 210 7.03 23.25 0.56
N TYR A 211 6.90 22.03 1.03
CA TYR A 211 7.49 20.85 0.42
C TYR A 211 6.78 19.55 0.85
N VAL A 212 7.02 18.51 0.08
CA VAL A 212 6.74 17.11 0.43
C VAL A 212 8.03 16.32 0.19
N GLU A 213 8.39 15.45 1.11
CA GLU A 213 9.49 14.49 0.98
C GLU A 213 8.95 13.09 1.16
N LEU A 214 9.05 12.27 0.10
CA LEU A 214 8.58 10.90 0.05
C LEU A 214 9.76 9.97 0.26
N GLY A 215 9.78 9.27 1.40
CA GLY A 215 10.85 8.35 1.77
C GLY A 215 10.69 6.96 1.12
N ALA A 216 11.80 6.30 0.86
CA ALA A 216 11.82 4.93 0.33
C ALA A 216 11.19 3.91 1.29
N ASP A 217 11.19 4.21 2.58
CA ASP A 217 10.57 3.40 3.65
C ASP A 217 9.04 3.49 3.70
N GLY A 218 8.42 4.26 2.78
CA GLY A 218 6.98 4.52 2.74
C GLY A 218 6.51 5.57 3.76
N GLY A 219 7.42 6.24 4.46
CA GLY A 219 7.14 7.44 5.22
C GLY A 219 7.12 8.68 4.32
N TRP A 220 6.37 9.70 4.70
CA TRP A 220 6.49 11.02 4.10
C TRP A 220 6.43 12.12 5.15
N SER A 221 7.10 13.21 4.87
CA SER A 221 7.02 14.43 5.66
C SER A 221 6.83 15.64 4.75
N GLY A 222 6.27 16.70 5.27
CA GLY A 222 6.05 17.89 4.49
C GLY A 222 5.74 19.12 5.35
N SER A 223 5.70 20.25 4.68
CA SER A 223 5.26 21.50 5.27
C SER A 223 4.43 22.28 4.25
N ASP A 224 3.36 22.88 4.72
CA ASP A 224 2.55 23.82 3.92
C ASP A 224 3.21 25.20 3.76
N GLY A 225 4.40 25.36 4.37
CA GLY A 225 5.14 26.63 4.48
C GLY A 225 5.16 27.19 5.90
N CYS A 226 4.28 26.72 6.79
CA CYS A 226 4.15 27.11 8.19
C CYS A 226 4.01 25.91 9.12
N ASN A 227 3.21 24.95 8.70
CA ASN A 227 2.82 23.81 9.49
C ASN A 227 3.48 22.56 8.93
N GLY A 228 4.11 21.79 9.82
CA GLY A 228 4.61 20.46 9.48
C GLY A 228 3.52 19.42 9.55
N THR A 229 3.62 18.41 8.71
CA THR A 229 2.78 17.21 8.73
C THR A 229 3.57 16.02 8.18
N SER A 230 3.13 14.83 8.51
CA SER A 230 3.76 13.60 8.04
C SER A 230 2.72 12.48 7.92
N GLY A 231 3.13 11.35 7.39
CA GLY A 231 2.27 10.18 7.25
C GLY A 231 2.98 9.04 6.56
N ARG A 232 2.17 8.14 6.01
CA ARG A 232 2.64 6.99 5.24
C ARG A 232 2.10 7.08 3.83
N TRP A 233 2.80 6.49 2.87
CA TRP A 233 2.38 6.45 1.48
C TRP A 233 2.73 5.12 0.81
N VAL A 234 1.92 4.75 -0.17
CA VAL A 234 2.13 3.61 -1.05
C VAL A 234 1.81 4.00 -2.48
N ALA A 235 2.49 3.39 -3.43
CA ALA A 235 2.21 3.55 -4.85
C ALA A 235 2.06 2.18 -5.52
N GLY A 236 1.20 2.13 -6.52
CA GLY A 236 0.89 0.93 -7.28
C GLY A 236 0.93 1.15 -8.78
N PRO A 237 0.47 0.17 -9.54
CA PRO A 237 0.41 0.25 -11.00
C PRO A 237 -0.44 1.42 -11.49
N ALA A 238 -0.21 1.83 -12.75
CA ALA A 238 -0.95 2.90 -13.44
C ALA A 238 -1.01 4.22 -12.67
N GLY A 239 0.06 4.53 -11.90
CA GLY A 239 0.16 5.76 -11.13
C GLY A 239 -0.74 5.81 -9.90
N ALA A 240 -1.24 4.68 -9.39
CA ALA A 240 -1.99 4.66 -8.15
C ALA A 240 -1.13 5.18 -6.99
N LEU A 241 -1.70 6.06 -6.18
CA LEU A 241 -1.04 6.66 -5.02
C LEU A 241 -2.04 6.81 -3.89
N LEU A 242 -1.72 6.26 -2.74
CA LEU A 242 -2.46 6.48 -1.50
C LEU A 242 -1.53 6.99 -0.42
N ALA A 243 -1.97 7.97 0.34
CA ALA A 243 -1.23 8.44 1.50
C ALA A 243 -2.17 8.70 2.69
N THR A 244 -1.66 8.50 3.89
CA THR A 244 -2.29 8.93 5.14
C THR A 244 -1.67 10.24 5.58
N THR A 245 -2.43 11.03 6.32
CA THR A 245 -1.94 12.27 6.95
C THR A 245 -2.10 12.19 8.44
N GLY A 246 -1.05 12.53 9.16
CA GLY A 246 -1.05 12.68 10.60
C GLY A 246 -1.45 14.10 11.03
N PRO A 247 -1.34 14.38 12.33
CA PRO A 247 -1.64 15.71 12.87
C PRO A 247 -0.74 16.79 12.27
N SER A 248 -1.27 17.99 12.22
CA SER A 248 -0.54 19.20 11.80
C SER A 248 -0.75 20.31 12.80
N THR A 249 0.21 21.20 12.93
CA THR A 249 0.01 22.45 13.65
C THR A 249 -0.96 23.36 12.86
N LEU A 250 -1.56 24.34 13.52
CA LEU A 250 -2.54 25.24 12.92
C LEU A 250 -2.06 26.71 12.99
N VAL A 251 -0.84 26.95 12.57
CA VAL A 251 -0.31 28.32 12.47
C VAL A 251 -0.89 28.97 11.21
N GLY A 252 -1.56 30.11 11.38
CA GLY A 252 -2.12 30.88 10.25
C GLY A 252 -1.04 31.60 9.46
N CYS A 253 -0.94 31.29 8.17
CA CYS A 253 -0.06 31.97 7.23
C CYS A 253 -0.49 31.76 5.78
N ALA A 254 0.24 32.32 4.83
CA ALA A 254 0.12 31.97 3.41
C ALA A 254 0.72 30.57 3.21
N SER A 255 -0.12 29.57 3.03
CA SER A 255 0.25 28.16 2.94
C SER A 255 -0.18 27.53 1.62
N VAL A 256 0.44 26.40 1.30
CA VAL A 256 0.03 25.50 0.20
C VAL A 256 -0.35 24.15 0.83
N PRO A 257 -1.56 23.63 0.65
CA PRO A 257 -2.08 22.50 1.41
C PRO A 257 -1.51 21.15 0.94
N VAL A 258 -0.20 21.00 0.92
CA VAL A 258 0.50 19.82 0.40
C VAL A 258 0.11 18.51 1.13
N GLY A 259 -0.17 18.60 2.43
CA GLY A 259 -0.64 17.47 3.21
C GLY A 259 -2.02 17.00 2.76
N SER A 260 -2.95 17.92 2.50
CA SER A 260 -4.28 17.61 1.95
C SER A 260 -4.15 17.04 0.54
N TRP A 261 -3.26 17.59 -0.31
CA TRP A 261 -3.02 17.04 -1.64
C TRP A 261 -2.62 15.56 -1.59
N LEU A 262 -1.71 15.20 -0.68
CA LEU A 262 -1.33 13.79 -0.53
C LEU A 262 -2.46 12.94 0.06
N GLY A 263 -3.16 13.46 1.07
CA GLY A 263 -4.29 12.76 1.69
C GLY A 263 -5.43 12.49 0.71
N ASP A 264 -5.67 13.39 -0.25
CA ASP A 264 -6.75 13.29 -1.23
C ASP A 264 -6.31 12.65 -2.55
N ALA A 265 -5.00 12.47 -2.78
CA ALA A 265 -4.49 11.87 -4.00
C ALA A 265 -4.92 10.41 -4.15
N TRP A 266 -5.28 10.04 -5.38
CA TRP A 266 -5.54 8.68 -5.82
C TRP A 266 -4.66 8.27 -6.99
N ARG A 267 -4.17 9.28 -7.74
CA ARG A 267 -3.27 9.08 -8.87
C ARG A 267 -2.13 10.09 -8.82
N ALA A 268 -0.98 9.64 -9.28
CA ALA A 268 0.19 10.46 -9.51
C ALA A 268 0.73 10.20 -10.92
N GLY A 269 0.94 11.27 -11.67
CA GLY A 269 1.50 11.19 -13.02
C GLY A 269 2.54 12.26 -13.25
N LEU A 270 3.38 12.07 -14.25
CA LEU A 270 4.43 13.00 -14.66
C LEU A 270 4.04 13.69 -15.97
N ASP A 271 4.08 15.02 -15.98
CA ASP A 271 4.02 15.88 -17.14
C ASP A 271 5.46 16.45 -17.34
N GLY A 272 6.27 15.72 -18.11
CA GLY A 272 7.71 15.95 -18.13
C GLY A 272 8.32 15.72 -16.73
N ASP A 273 8.93 16.75 -16.14
CA ASP A 273 9.52 16.71 -14.80
C ASP A 273 8.56 17.14 -13.68
N VAL A 274 7.31 17.42 -14.04
CA VAL A 274 6.28 17.89 -13.09
C VAL A 274 5.46 16.72 -12.60
N LEU A 275 5.43 16.52 -11.30
CA LEU A 275 4.52 15.58 -10.62
C LEU A 275 3.14 16.22 -10.50
N VAL A 276 2.14 15.56 -11.06
CA VAL A 276 0.74 15.96 -11.02
C VAL A 276 -0.02 14.99 -10.12
N LEU A 277 -0.70 15.50 -9.11
CA LEU A 277 -1.55 14.73 -8.19
C LEU A 277 -3.00 14.90 -8.60
N LEU A 278 -3.73 13.78 -8.68
CA LEU A 278 -5.15 13.75 -9.05
C LEU A 278 -5.97 13.10 -7.95
N ASP A 279 -7.17 13.61 -7.71
CA ASP A 279 -8.16 13.01 -6.83
C ASP A 279 -8.85 11.77 -7.45
N ALA A 280 -9.80 11.15 -6.74
CA ALA A 280 -10.54 9.98 -7.21
C ALA A 280 -11.37 10.24 -8.49
N ARG A 281 -11.72 11.49 -8.77
CA ARG A 281 -12.52 11.91 -9.93
C ARG A 281 -11.66 12.32 -11.12
N GLY A 282 -10.33 12.24 -10.99
CA GLY A 282 -9.36 12.68 -12.00
C GLY A 282 -9.14 14.20 -12.01
N GLY A 283 -9.66 14.91 -11.01
CA GLY A 283 -9.39 16.34 -10.82
C GLY A 283 -7.95 16.58 -10.35
N GLU A 284 -7.27 17.55 -10.98
CA GLU A 284 -5.94 17.96 -10.53
C GLU A 284 -6.03 18.72 -9.21
N ILE A 285 -5.29 18.25 -8.19
CA ILE A 285 -5.27 18.82 -6.85
C ILE A 285 -3.92 19.44 -6.49
N GLY A 286 -2.86 19.10 -7.20
CA GLY A 286 -1.55 19.66 -6.95
C GLY A 286 -0.54 19.41 -8.06
N ARG A 287 0.39 20.36 -8.23
CA ARG A 287 1.57 20.26 -9.10
C ARG A 287 2.83 20.52 -8.32
N LEU A 288 3.80 19.66 -8.49
CA LEU A 288 5.06 19.69 -7.76
C LEU A 288 6.21 19.48 -8.76
N ARG A 289 7.36 20.06 -8.45
CA ARG A 289 8.62 19.78 -9.14
C ARG A 289 9.65 19.26 -8.14
N ARG A 290 10.69 18.61 -8.60
CA ARG A 290 11.82 18.23 -7.74
C ARG A 290 12.47 19.47 -7.12
N ALA A 291 12.90 19.36 -5.86
CA ALA A 291 13.51 20.45 -5.10
C ALA A 291 14.88 20.85 -5.66
#